data_83369e136d33793211165345a7fda42a
#
_entry.id   83369e136d33793211165345a7fda42a
#
_cell.length_a   1.000
_cell.length_b   1.000
_cell.length_c   1.000
_cell.angle_alpha   90.00
_cell.angle_beta   90.00
_cell.angle_gamma   90.00
#
_symmetry.space_group_name_H-M   'P 1'
#
loop_
_entity.id
_entity.type
_entity.pdbx_description
1 polymer ?
#
loop_
_entity_poly.entity_id
_entity_poly.type
_entity_poly.pdbx_seq_one_letter_code
_entity_poly.pdbx_strand_id
1 'polypeptide(L)'
;MVISKGMSLAPSQCISMRLRPHNLHRSTKEDIMGEFTSGFFMGDQTTNGRILVVDDEADIRKVVRMTLQKAGYDVLEAENGERAIETINSGENRLLLDILICDIRMPKINGVEAIAYFRANYPRVPVIVLTGFPDADMATTMLREGVVDYLVKPVEGEKLRESVARAMEQREL
;
A
#
# COMPACT_ATOMS: atom_id res chain seq x y z
N MET A 1 -11.60 23.94 -59.79
CA MET A 1 -12.07 25.32 -59.74
C MET A 1 -11.82 25.75 -58.30
N VAL A 2 -10.58 26.28 -58.04
CA VAL A 2 -10.40 27.70 -57.77
C VAL A 2 -10.85 28.05 -56.33
N ILE A 3 -10.08 28.62 -55.41
CA ILE A 3 -8.84 29.40 -55.25
C ILE A 3 -8.56 29.43 -53.74
N SER A 4 -7.41 29.19 -53.20
CA SER A 4 -6.31 30.03 -52.74
C SER A 4 -6.67 31.40 -52.13
N LYS A 5 -6.24 31.59 -50.87
CA LYS A 5 -5.72 32.80 -50.21
C LYS A 5 -5.34 32.39 -48.78
N GLY A 6 -4.18 32.43 -48.27
CA GLY A 6 -3.03 33.31 -48.42
C GLY A 6 -3.18 34.58 -47.54
N MET A 7 -2.65 34.56 -46.32
CA MET A 7 -2.31 35.79 -45.57
C MET A 7 -1.29 35.36 -44.49
N SER A 8 -0.07 35.63 -44.71
CA SER A 8 0.75 36.82 -44.44
C SER A 8 1.13 36.97 -42.96
N LEU A 9 2.37 36.64 -42.73
CA LEU A 9 3.17 36.95 -41.53
C LEU A 9 3.36 38.48 -41.42
N ALA A 10 3.31 39.01 -40.22
CA ALA A 10 3.87 40.31 -39.87
C ALA A 10 4.78 40.19 -38.66
N PRO A 11 5.88 40.95 -38.61
CA PRO A 11 7.02 40.65 -37.74
C PRO A 11 7.12 41.58 -36.51
N SER A 12 7.85 41.09 -35.54
CA SER A 12 8.78 41.84 -34.66
C SER A 12 8.26 43.00 -33.85
N GLN A 13 8.22 42.81 -32.54
CA GLN A 13 8.60 43.91 -31.63
C GLN A 13 9.58 43.36 -30.58
N CYS A 14 10.85 43.62 -30.85
CA CYS A 14 11.92 43.60 -29.88
C CYS A 14 11.71 44.72 -28.84
N ILE A 15 11.38 44.39 -27.62
CA ILE A 15 11.50 45.31 -26.49
C ILE A 15 12.85 45.06 -25.83
N SER A 16 13.73 46.01 -26.17
CA SER A 16 15.03 46.18 -25.53
C SER A 16 14.84 46.61 -24.07
N MET A 17 15.00 45.74 -23.12
CA MET A 17 15.09 46.09 -21.70
C MET A 17 16.55 46.23 -21.32
N ARG A 18 16.97 47.47 -21.12
CA ARG A 18 18.29 47.83 -20.59
C ARG A 18 18.44 47.31 -19.19
N LEU A 19 19.36 46.37 -19.01
CA LEU A 19 19.88 45.93 -17.69
C LEU A 19 20.73 47.06 -17.10
N ARG A 20 20.34 47.58 -15.96
CA ARG A 20 21.23 48.42 -15.11
C ARG A 20 22.07 47.47 -14.25
N PRO A 21 23.35 47.72 -14.10
CA PRO A 21 24.21 46.94 -13.22
C PRO A 21 24.06 47.49 -11.78
N HIS A 22 23.47 46.74 -10.90
CA HIS A 22 23.57 46.99 -9.47
C HIS A 22 24.10 45.77 -8.74
N ASN A 23 25.27 45.95 -8.18
CA ASN A 23 25.91 45.26 -7.05
C ASN A 23 25.98 43.74 -7.08
N LEU A 24 27.13 43.22 -7.51
CA LEU A 24 27.63 41.95 -7.08
C LEU A 24 27.90 42.00 -5.57
N HIS A 25 26.97 41.50 -4.79
CA HIS A 25 27.31 41.04 -3.45
C HIS A 25 27.73 39.58 -3.60
N ARG A 26 28.94 39.32 -3.22
CA ARG A 26 29.62 38.03 -3.30
C ARG A 26 29.00 37.13 -2.24
N SER A 27 27.90 36.43 -2.61
CA SER A 27 27.33 35.33 -1.80
C SER A 27 28.33 34.19 -1.81
N THR A 28 28.84 33.86 -0.66
CA THR A 28 29.71 32.72 -0.44
C THR A 28 28.94 31.42 -0.65
N LYS A 29 29.64 30.37 -1.09
CA LYS A 29 29.09 29.05 -1.37
C LYS A 29 28.31 28.42 -0.20
N GLU A 30 28.40 28.97 0.98
CA GLU A 30 27.75 28.51 2.20
C GLU A 30 26.29 28.99 2.33
N ASP A 31 25.94 30.15 1.70
CA ASP A 31 24.56 30.68 1.78
C ASP A 31 23.58 29.98 0.84
N ILE A 32 24.07 29.21 -0.16
CA ILE A 32 23.22 28.47 -1.11
C ILE A 32 22.87 27.06 -0.60
N MET A 33 23.63 26.53 0.34
CA MET A 33 23.39 25.18 0.92
C MET A 33 22.37 25.19 2.07
N GLY A 34 22.05 26.34 2.63
CA GLY A 34 21.14 26.47 3.78
C GLY A 34 19.66 26.44 3.44
N GLU A 35 19.26 26.86 2.24
CA GLU A 35 17.84 26.94 1.85
C GLU A 35 17.31 25.72 1.06
N PHE A 36 18.21 24.86 0.55
CA PHE A 36 17.80 23.71 -0.26
C PHE A 36 17.53 22.44 0.57
N THR A 37 17.86 22.43 1.87
CA THR A 37 17.69 21.24 2.72
C THR A 37 16.41 21.23 3.55
N SER A 38 15.63 22.32 3.55
CA SER A 38 14.42 22.42 4.39
C SER A 38 13.11 22.04 3.70
N GLY A 39 13.11 21.66 2.42
CA GLY A 39 11.89 21.45 1.63
C GLY A 39 11.72 20.07 1.01
N PHE A 40 12.67 19.14 1.16
CA PHE A 40 12.62 17.86 0.42
C PHE A 40 12.81 16.61 1.29
N PHE A 41 12.77 16.72 2.61
CA PHE A 41 12.49 15.58 3.47
C PHE A 41 10.98 15.48 3.70
N MET A 42 10.22 15.23 2.65
CA MET A 42 9.05 14.36 2.77
C MET A 42 9.62 13.07 3.31
N GLY A 43 9.43 12.83 4.61
CA GLY A 43 9.90 11.62 5.25
C GLY A 43 9.42 10.44 4.44
N ASP A 44 10.34 9.76 3.81
CA ASP A 44 10.16 8.40 3.36
C ASP A 44 9.85 7.61 4.64
N GLN A 45 8.58 7.54 4.98
CA GLN A 45 8.04 6.63 5.97
C GLN A 45 8.20 5.27 5.30
N THR A 46 9.43 4.71 5.33
CA THR A 46 9.64 3.32 4.95
C THR A 46 8.78 2.48 5.87
N THR A 47 7.62 2.10 5.38
CA THR A 47 6.75 1.17 6.10
C THR A 47 7.41 -0.20 6.07
N ASN A 48 7.23 -0.98 7.12
CA ASN A 48 7.73 -2.37 7.18
C ASN A 48 7.01 -3.30 6.18
N GLY A 49 6.07 -2.75 5.40
CA GLY A 49 5.28 -3.43 4.39
C GLY A 49 3.81 -3.07 4.46
N ARG A 50 3.04 -3.52 3.46
CA ARG A 50 1.60 -3.27 3.33
C ARG A 50 0.81 -4.53 3.57
N ILE A 51 -0.17 -4.46 4.46
CA ILE A 51 -1.00 -5.59 4.89
C ILE A 51 -2.47 -5.28 4.56
N LEU A 52 -3.17 -6.21 3.92
CA LEU A 52 -4.62 -6.14 3.75
C LEU A 52 -5.31 -7.00 4.82
N VAL A 53 -6.17 -6.38 5.61
CA VAL A 53 -6.98 -7.02 6.64
C VAL A 53 -8.41 -7.12 6.17
N VAL A 54 -8.94 -8.35 6.12
CA VAL A 54 -10.28 -8.67 5.63
C VAL A 54 -11.07 -9.36 6.74
N ASP A 55 -12.12 -8.71 7.21
CA ASP A 55 -12.95 -9.17 8.34
C ASP A 55 -14.27 -8.40 8.31
N ASP A 56 -15.41 -9.02 8.55
CA ASP A 56 -16.70 -8.31 8.56
C ASP A 56 -16.93 -7.52 9.85
N GLU A 57 -16.25 -7.86 10.94
CA GLU A 57 -16.32 -7.18 12.22
C GLU A 57 -15.44 -5.91 12.26
N ALA A 58 -16.05 -4.73 12.20
CA ALA A 58 -15.32 -3.45 12.19
C ALA A 58 -14.41 -3.24 13.43
N ASP A 59 -14.81 -3.72 14.59
CA ASP A 59 -14.02 -3.61 15.82
C ASP A 59 -12.77 -4.48 15.76
N ILE A 60 -12.86 -5.68 15.20
CA ILE A 60 -11.73 -6.57 14.99
C ILE A 60 -10.75 -5.95 13.99
N ARG A 61 -11.23 -5.46 12.83
CA ARG A 61 -10.39 -4.76 11.86
C ARG A 61 -9.63 -3.60 12.51
N LYS A 62 -10.34 -2.78 13.31
CA LYS A 62 -9.75 -1.65 14.02
C LYS A 62 -8.63 -2.08 14.96
N VAL A 63 -8.84 -3.12 15.77
CA VAL A 63 -7.83 -3.62 16.72
C VAL A 63 -6.60 -4.16 15.99
N VAL A 64 -6.82 -4.98 14.95
CA VAL A 64 -5.75 -5.54 14.12
C VAL A 64 -4.96 -4.42 13.44
N ARG A 65 -5.64 -3.46 12.79
CA ARG A 65 -5.02 -2.30 12.17
C ARG A 65 -4.16 -1.51 13.15
N MET A 66 -4.71 -1.14 14.32
CA MET A 66 -3.97 -0.37 15.32
C MET A 66 -2.72 -1.11 15.82
N THR A 67 -2.81 -2.43 15.97
CA THR A 67 -1.68 -3.27 16.39
C THR A 67 -0.57 -3.27 15.36
N LEU A 68 -0.93 -3.42 14.08
CA LEU A 68 0.03 -3.49 12.97
C LEU A 68 0.61 -2.12 12.60
N GLN A 69 -0.20 -1.06 12.65
CA GLN A 69 0.29 0.32 12.44
C GLN A 69 1.31 0.73 13.51
N LYS A 70 1.10 0.34 14.78
CA LYS A 70 2.09 0.55 15.85
C LYS A 70 3.39 -0.21 15.59
N ALA A 71 3.34 -1.30 14.84
CA ALA A 71 4.52 -2.06 14.43
C ALA A 71 5.14 -1.56 13.11
N GLY A 72 4.65 -0.42 12.56
CA GLY A 72 5.21 0.24 11.38
C GLY A 72 4.69 -0.25 10.04
N TYR A 73 3.61 -1.05 10.01
CA TYR A 73 3.00 -1.51 8.76
C TYR A 73 1.95 -0.53 8.22
N ASP A 74 1.86 -0.43 6.89
CA ASP A 74 0.73 0.19 6.21
C ASP A 74 -0.43 -0.81 6.13
N VAL A 75 -1.63 -0.42 6.56
CA VAL A 75 -2.75 -1.35 6.69
C VAL A 75 -3.95 -0.88 5.87
N LEU A 76 -4.32 -1.71 4.90
CA LEU A 76 -5.56 -1.61 4.15
C LEU A 76 -6.64 -2.47 4.82
N GLU A 77 -7.89 -2.06 4.73
CA GLU A 77 -9.03 -2.76 5.32
C GLU A 77 -10.08 -3.10 4.26
N ALA A 78 -10.68 -4.26 4.39
CA ALA A 78 -11.85 -4.67 3.62
C ALA A 78 -12.85 -5.40 4.53
N GLU A 79 -14.14 -5.15 4.32
CA GLU A 79 -15.21 -5.72 5.14
C GLU A 79 -15.73 -7.08 4.66
N ASN A 80 -15.26 -7.54 3.51
CA ASN A 80 -15.60 -8.85 2.91
C ASN A 80 -14.65 -9.17 1.77
N GLY A 81 -14.76 -10.40 1.23
CA GLY A 81 -13.90 -10.86 0.13
C GLY A 81 -14.05 -10.06 -1.16
N GLU A 82 -15.25 -9.59 -1.49
CA GLU A 82 -15.47 -8.74 -2.68
C GLU A 82 -14.71 -7.42 -2.58
N ARG A 83 -14.84 -6.74 -1.44
CA ARG A 83 -14.10 -5.51 -1.16
C ARG A 83 -12.59 -5.72 -1.12
N ALA A 84 -12.14 -6.87 -0.63
CA ALA A 84 -10.72 -7.23 -0.65
C ALA A 84 -10.19 -7.32 -2.10
N ILE A 85 -10.94 -7.98 -2.98
CA ILE A 85 -10.60 -8.10 -4.41
C ILE A 85 -10.62 -6.73 -5.11
N GLU A 86 -11.61 -5.89 -4.82
CA GLU A 86 -11.65 -4.52 -5.35
C GLU A 86 -10.47 -3.68 -4.85
N THR A 87 -10.16 -3.76 -3.56
CA THR A 87 -9.06 -3.01 -2.93
C THR A 87 -7.71 -3.38 -3.54
N ILE A 88 -7.44 -4.69 -3.73
CA ILE A 88 -6.16 -5.11 -4.31
C ILE A 88 -6.04 -4.69 -5.78
N ASN A 89 -7.14 -4.65 -6.52
CA ASN A 89 -7.15 -4.28 -7.94
C ASN A 89 -7.15 -2.77 -8.17
N SER A 90 -7.28 -1.95 -7.11
CA SER A 90 -7.26 -0.49 -7.21
C SER A 90 -5.86 0.09 -7.07
N GLY A 91 -5.50 1.01 -7.97
CA GLY A 91 -4.22 1.73 -7.92
C GLY A 91 -3.01 0.80 -7.97
N GLU A 92 -2.01 1.10 -7.14
CA GLU A 92 -0.76 0.34 -7.04
C GLU A 92 -0.79 -0.80 -6.00
N ASN A 93 -1.92 -1.03 -5.33
CA ASN A 93 -2.03 -2.04 -4.26
C ASN A 93 -1.61 -3.42 -4.72
N ARG A 94 -1.88 -3.76 -5.96
CA ARG A 94 -1.48 -5.02 -6.60
C ARG A 94 0.02 -5.30 -6.53
N LEU A 95 0.84 -4.27 -6.61
CA LEU A 95 2.30 -4.37 -6.61
C LEU A 95 2.90 -4.25 -5.21
N LEU A 96 2.16 -3.65 -4.29
CA LEU A 96 2.66 -3.23 -2.98
C LEU A 96 2.13 -4.08 -1.82
N LEU A 97 1.19 -5.01 -2.06
CA LEU A 97 0.66 -5.87 -1.00
C LEU A 97 1.69 -6.93 -0.60
N ASP A 98 1.99 -6.97 0.68
CA ASP A 98 2.95 -7.89 1.27
C ASP A 98 2.29 -9.08 1.95
N ILE A 99 1.18 -8.88 2.65
CA ILE A 99 0.48 -9.92 3.42
C ILE A 99 -1.03 -9.73 3.30
N LEU A 100 -1.76 -10.85 3.24
CA LEU A 100 -3.21 -10.90 3.44
C LEU A 100 -3.51 -11.51 4.82
N ILE A 101 -4.31 -10.82 5.63
CA ILE A 101 -4.93 -11.36 6.84
C ILE A 101 -6.43 -11.45 6.58
N CYS A 102 -7.02 -12.64 6.66
CA CYS A 102 -8.40 -12.86 6.24
C CYS A 102 -9.19 -13.72 7.24
N ASP A 103 -10.36 -13.22 7.66
CA ASP A 103 -11.35 -14.08 8.30
C ASP A 103 -11.97 -15.02 7.26
N ILE A 104 -12.20 -16.27 7.65
CA ILE A 104 -12.82 -17.27 6.77
C ILE A 104 -14.35 -17.29 6.84
N ARG A 105 -14.94 -16.76 7.92
CA ARG A 105 -16.40 -16.77 8.12
C ARG A 105 -16.98 -15.38 7.99
N MET A 106 -17.15 -14.95 6.76
CA MET A 106 -17.76 -13.67 6.41
C MET A 106 -19.01 -13.87 5.55
N PRO A 107 -20.00 -12.96 5.58
CA PRO A 107 -21.12 -12.95 4.64
C PRO A 107 -20.66 -12.62 3.20
N LYS A 108 -21.49 -12.99 2.20
CA LYS A 108 -21.23 -12.83 0.76
C LYS A 108 -20.09 -13.75 0.27
N ILE A 109 -19.04 -13.18 -0.33
CA ILE A 109 -17.82 -13.95 -0.64
C ILE A 109 -17.13 -14.26 0.67
N ASN A 110 -17.16 -15.54 1.06
CA ASN A 110 -16.52 -16.00 2.28
C ASN A 110 -14.98 -15.94 2.17
N GLY A 111 -14.30 -15.98 3.31
CA GLY A 111 -12.85 -15.87 3.34
C GLY A 111 -12.13 -16.99 2.59
N VAL A 112 -12.69 -18.18 2.53
CA VAL A 112 -12.10 -19.32 1.78
C VAL A 112 -12.02 -18.99 0.29
N GLU A 113 -13.10 -18.45 -0.29
CA GLU A 113 -13.12 -18.03 -1.70
C GLU A 113 -12.18 -16.85 -1.95
N ALA A 114 -12.13 -15.88 -1.04
CA ALA A 114 -11.18 -14.78 -1.13
C ALA A 114 -9.74 -15.27 -1.09
N ILE A 115 -9.39 -16.16 -0.15
CA ILE A 115 -8.06 -16.77 -0.05
C ILE A 115 -7.71 -17.53 -1.32
N ALA A 116 -8.64 -18.33 -1.86
CA ALA A 116 -8.43 -19.04 -3.12
C ALA A 116 -8.14 -18.10 -4.30
N TYR A 117 -8.88 -16.97 -4.38
CA TYR A 117 -8.64 -15.94 -5.38
C TYR A 117 -7.23 -15.33 -5.23
N PHE A 118 -6.86 -14.92 -4.01
CA PHE A 118 -5.54 -14.32 -3.75
C PHE A 118 -4.41 -15.29 -4.08
N ARG A 119 -4.52 -16.53 -3.70
CA ARG A 119 -3.50 -17.56 -4.02
C ARG A 119 -3.34 -17.82 -5.51
N ALA A 120 -4.43 -17.81 -6.26
CA ALA A 120 -4.40 -18.00 -7.71
C ALA A 120 -3.79 -16.80 -8.45
N ASN A 121 -4.06 -15.57 -7.99
CA ASN A 121 -3.68 -14.34 -8.70
C ASN A 121 -2.45 -13.65 -8.10
N TYR A 122 -2.16 -13.90 -6.81
CA TYR A 122 -1.06 -13.29 -6.04
C TYR A 122 -0.29 -14.34 -5.24
N PRO A 123 0.31 -15.36 -5.90
CA PRO A 123 0.91 -16.52 -5.21
C PRO A 123 2.10 -16.17 -4.30
N ARG A 124 2.66 -14.97 -4.45
CA ARG A 124 3.75 -14.49 -3.59
C ARG A 124 3.27 -13.77 -2.34
N VAL A 125 1.96 -13.50 -2.22
CA VAL A 125 1.40 -12.85 -1.04
C VAL A 125 1.05 -13.93 -0.02
N PRO A 126 1.78 -14.03 1.09
CA PRO A 126 1.47 -14.97 2.16
C PRO A 126 0.14 -14.62 2.81
N VAL A 127 -0.57 -15.66 3.23
CA VAL A 127 -1.90 -15.54 3.84
C VAL A 127 -1.85 -15.99 5.29
N ILE A 128 -2.40 -15.18 6.18
CA ILE A 128 -2.70 -15.50 7.58
C ILE A 128 -4.22 -15.56 7.73
N VAL A 129 -4.72 -16.64 8.30
CA VAL A 129 -6.14 -16.78 8.66
C VAL A 129 -6.38 -16.29 10.07
N LEU A 130 -7.42 -15.48 10.26
CA LEU A 130 -7.88 -15.02 11.57
C LEU A 130 -9.37 -15.32 11.70
N THR A 131 -9.77 -16.23 12.60
CA THR A 131 -11.15 -16.69 12.71
C THR A 131 -11.66 -16.76 14.15
N GLY A 132 -12.94 -16.43 14.35
CA GLY A 132 -13.65 -16.60 15.61
C GLY A 132 -14.19 -18.03 15.84
N PHE A 133 -14.11 -18.89 14.83
CA PHE A 133 -14.66 -20.24 14.87
C PHE A 133 -13.57 -21.27 14.53
N PRO A 134 -12.78 -21.69 15.52
CA PRO A 134 -11.68 -22.62 15.30
C PRO A 134 -12.24 -24.00 14.85
N ASP A 135 -11.65 -24.51 13.79
CA ASP A 135 -11.92 -25.82 13.23
C ASP A 135 -10.56 -26.48 12.90
N ALA A 136 -10.28 -27.58 13.57
CA ALA A 136 -8.97 -28.24 13.49
C ALA A 136 -8.72 -28.88 12.11
N ASP A 137 -9.75 -29.43 11.49
CA ASP A 137 -9.64 -30.04 10.16
C ASP A 137 -9.43 -28.97 9.09
N MET A 138 -10.16 -27.89 9.19
CA MET A 138 -10.00 -26.72 8.32
C MET A 138 -8.60 -26.07 8.51
N ALA A 139 -8.15 -25.88 9.74
CA ALA A 139 -6.82 -25.35 10.03
C ALA A 139 -5.73 -26.24 9.41
N THR A 140 -5.83 -27.55 9.59
CA THR A 140 -4.87 -28.51 9.01
C THR A 140 -4.88 -28.45 7.48
N THR A 141 -6.05 -28.34 6.87
CA THR A 141 -6.19 -28.22 5.43
C THR A 141 -5.56 -26.93 4.90
N MET A 142 -5.87 -25.80 5.51
CA MET A 142 -5.34 -24.49 5.09
C MET A 142 -3.82 -24.39 5.25
N LEU A 143 -3.27 -24.91 6.34
CA LEU A 143 -1.81 -24.94 6.54
C LEU A 143 -1.12 -25.85 5.49
N ARG A 144 -1.69 -27.00 5.16
CA ARG A 144 -1.19 -27.86 4.06
C ARG A 144 -1.29 -27.18 2.69
N GLU A 145 -2.29 -26.37 2.51
CA GLU A 145 -2.44 -25.52 1.32
C GLU A 145 -1.52 -24.30 1.29
N GLY A 146 -0.68 -24.07 2.31
CA GLY A 146 0.34 -23.03 2.33
C GLY A 146 -0.12 -21.70 2.89
N VAL A 147 -1.16 -21.69 3.74
CA VAL A 147 -1.43 -20.57 4.65
C VAL A 147 -0.32 -20.55 5.70
N VAL A 148 0.22 -19.36 5.98
CA VAL A 148 1.38 -19.21 6.90
C VAL A 148 1.00 -19.49 8.33
N ASP A 149 -0.18 -19.05 8.73
CA ASP A 149 -0.67 -19.24 10.10
C ASP A 149 -2.19 -19.23 10.17
N TYR A 150 -2.73 -19.86 11.21
CA TYR A 150 -4.15 -19.92 11.52
C TYR A 150 -4.37 -19.45 12.96
N LEU A 151 -4.86 -18.22 13.10
CA LEU A 151 -5.05 -17.55 14.38
C LEU A 151 -6.52 -17.57 14.80
N VAL A 152 -6.76 -17.79 16.09
CA VAL A 152 -8.12 -17.80 16.66
C VAL A 152 -8.38 -16.49 17.37
N LYS A 153 -9.52 -15.85 17.09
CA LYS A 153 -10.01 -14.66 17.78
C LYS A 153 -10.50 -15.01 19.21
N PRO A 154 -10.27 -14.16 20.21
CA PRO A 154 -9.48 -12.94 20.17
C PRO A 154 -7.97 -13.22 20.09
N VAL A 155 -7.26 -12.53 19.18
CA VAL A 155 -5.81 -12.72 19.03
C VAL A 155 -5.06 -11.68 19.85
N GLU A 156 -4.05 -12.15 20.60
CA GLU A 156 -3.12 -11.28 21.30
C GLU A 156 -2.23 -10.53 20.30
N GLY A 157 -1.99 -9.24 20.58
CA GLY A 157 -1.22 -8.40 19.68
C GLY A 157 0.22 -8.90 19.45
N GLU A 158 0.83 -9.57 20.42
CA GLU A 158 2.15 -10.19 20.28
C GLU A 158 2.11 -11.34 19.29
N LYS A 159 1.18 -12.27 19.46
CA LYS A 159 1.00 -13.43 18.58
C LYS A 159 0.71 -13.00 17.14
N LEU A 160 -0.09 -11.93 16.96
CA LEU A 160 -0.36 -11.36 15.63
C LEU A 160 0.93 -10.83 14.99
N ARG A 161 1.76 -10.07 15.74
CA ARG A 161 3.02 -9.55 15.23
C ARG A 161 4.03 -10.66 14.88
N GLU A 162 4.12 -11.70 15.68
CA GLU A 162 4.98 -12.86 15.38
C GLU A 162 4.54 -13.57 14.10
N SER A 163 3.23 -13.75 13.92
CA SER A 163 2.68 -14.35 12.72
C SER A 163 2.99 -13.53 11.48
N VAL A 164 2.83 -12.20 11.56
CA VAL A 164 3.17 -11.26 10.48
C VAL A 164 4.67 -11.29 10.18
N ALA A 165 5.53 -11.31 11.19
CA ALA A 165 6.98 -11.40 10.97
C ALA A 165 7.36 -12.67 10.20
N ARG A 166 6.81 -13.84 10.57
CA ARG A 166 7.03 -15.09 9.83
C ARG A 166 6.52 -15.01 8.38
N ALA A 167 5.39 -14.35 8.16
CA ALA A 167 4.85 -14.18 6.82
C ALA A 167 5.74 -13.28 5.95
N MET A 168 6.31 -12.22 6.52
CA MET A 168 7.26 -11.34 5.82
C MET A 168 8.52 -12.11 5.41
N GLU A 169 9.09 -12.93 6.30
CA GLU A 169 10.24 -13.79 5.98
C GLU A 169 9.97 -14.75 4.83
N GLN A 170 8.76 -15.34 4.77
CA GLN A 170 8.38 -16.25 3.67
C GLN A 170 8.26 -15.55 2.32
N ARG A 171 7.90 -14.26 2.31
CA ARG A 171 7.79 -13.48 1.07
C ARG A 171 9.15 -13.18 0.43
N GLU A 172 10.18 -13.02 1.24
CA GLU A 172 11.54 -12.69 0.78
C GLU A 172 12.28 -13.89 0.15
N LEU A 173 11.77 -15.10 0.36
CA LEU A 173 12.33 -16.35 -0.20
C LEU A 173 11.73 -16.66 -1.59
#